data_dcfafc2c889376857141aba3757a97b7
#
_entry.id   dcfafc2c889376857141aba3757a97b7
#
_cell.length_a   1.000
_cell.length_b   1.000
_cell.length_c   1.000
_cell.angle_alpha   90.00
_cell.angle_beta   90.00
_cell.angle_gamma   90.00
#
_symmetry.space_group_name_H-M   'P 1'
#
loop_
_entity.id
_entity.type
_entity.pdbx_description
1 polymer ?
#
loop_
_entity_poly.entity_id
_entity_poly.type
_entity_poly.pdbx_seq_one_letter_code
_entity_poly.pdbx_strand_id
1 'polypeptide(L)'
;MRHLLLFASTLLFAALSHGDHHGHTAHAQEAASLGDILAAQPDEVKARYPYRNPKQTLAFFGIEPGMTVVEALPGGGWYSKILLPALGPEGKLVGANYPANIWPLFGFISAERIAELATWTTDWTAIAEGWRDRHSAQVDAVLFGSIPEEMAGSADAILFIRAMHNLARFEDQGGFLTQAIADAHKVLKPGGIAGIVQHAARDEMSDAWANGSRGYLKPAFVIQSMEAAGFIYESESDINANPKDQHGEEDIVWRLPPSLMGSRDKPEAAAAMRAIGESNRMTLKFRKPAA
;
A
#
# COMPACT_ATOMS: atom_id res chain seq x y z
N MET A 1 -12.53 -90.27 29.36
CA MET A 1 -12.69 -91.06 28.14
C MET A 1 -12.38 -90.06 26.99
N ARG A 2 -11.23 -90.21 26.47
CA ARG A 2 -10.85 -90.74 25.17
C ARG A 2 -11.44 -90.04 23.98
N HIS A 3 -10.61 -89.46 23.26
CA HIS A 3 -10.18 -89.47 21.82
C HIS A 3 -10.64 -88.24 21.04
N LEU A 4 -10.01 -87.76 20.05
CA LEU A 4 -8.86 -88.09 19.20
C LEU A 4 -8.42 -86.84 18.41
N LEU A 5 -7.18 -86.74 18.14
CA LEU A 5 -6.49 -85.77 17.26
C LEU A 5 -6.93 -85.98 15.81
N LEU A 6 -7.10 -84.89 15.04
CA LEU A 6 -6.82 -84.92 13.61
C LEU A 6 -6.20 -83.53 13.18
N PHE A 7 -4.98 -83.63 12.68
CA PHE A 7 -4.27 -82.57 11.98
C PHE A 7 -4.84 -82.44 10.57
N ALA A 8 -5.12 -81.15 10.15
CA ALA A 8 -5.26 -80.85 8.75
C ALA A 8 -4.44 -79.59 8.47
N SER A 9 -3.34 -79.73 7.72
CA SER A 9 -2.49 -78.72 7.20
C SER A 9 -3.21 -78.01 6.01
N THR A 10 -3.37 -76.74 6.07
CA THR A 10 -3.82 -75.98 4.90
C THR A 10 -2.74 -74.93 4.60
N LEU A 11 -2.21 -75.01 3.39
CA LEU A 11 -1.24 -74.09 2.81
C LEU A 11 -1.82 -72.66 2.70
N LEU A 12 -1.06 -71.71 3.24
CA LEU A 12 -1.36 -70.29 3.13
C LEU A 12 -0.68 -69.77 1.85
N PHE A 13 -1.47 -69.44 0.83
CA PHE A 13 -1.02 -68.67 -0.33
C PHE A 13 -0.93 -67.20 0.09
N ALA A 14 0.29 -66.66 0.18
CA ALA A 14 0.50 -65.21 0.31
C ALA A 14 0.28 -64.53 -1.05
N ALA A 15 -0.84 -63.83 -1.22
CA ALA A 15 -1.01 -62.88 -2.31
C ALA A 15 -0.30 -61.59 -1.97
N LEU A 16 0.82 -61.31 -2.65
CA LEU A 16 1.46 -60.00 -2.65
C LEU A 16 0.56 -59.02 -3.43
N SER A 17 -0.22 -58.22 -2.70
CA SER A 17 -0.86 -57.04 -3.28
C SER A 17 0.19 -55.94 -3.38
N HIS A 18 0.64 -55.64 -4.59
CA HIS A 18 1.35 -54.41 -4.91
C HIS A 18 0.33 -53.24 -4.80
N GLY A 19 0.36 -52.57 -3.67
CA GLY A 19 -0.31 -51.30 -3.51
C GLY A 19 0.50 -50.22 -4.23
N ASP A 20 0.05 -49.81 -5.38
CA ASP A 20 0.53 -48.57 -6.03
C ASP A 20 0.20 -47.39 -5.12
N HIS A 21 1.14 -46.99 -4.29
CA HIS A 21 1.13 -45.67 -3.66
C HIS A 21 1.39 -44.63 -4.74
N HIS A 22 0.32 -44.21 -5.43
CA HIS A 22 0.34 -42.91 -6.08
C HIS A 22 0.44 -41.83 -4.99
N GLY A 23 1.68 -41.50 -4.65
CA GLY A 23 2.01 -40.33 -3.87
C GLY A 23 1.55 -39.12 -4.67
N HIS A 24 0.36 -38.57 -4.32
CA HIS A 24 0.02 -37.20 -4.67
C HIS A 24 1.03 -36.31 -3.91
N THR A 25 2.17 -36.04 -4.52
CA THR A 25 2.94 -34.87 -4.18
C THR A 25 2.03 -33.68 -4.53
N ALA A 26 1.35 -33.14 -3.53
CA ALA A 26 0.79 -31.82 -3.64
C ALA A 26 1.96 -30.89 -3.98
N HIS A 27 2.12 -30.56 -5.26
CA HIS A 27 2.98 -29.45 -5.65
C HIS A 27 2.43 -28.25 -4.90
N ALA A 28 3.14 -27.82 -3.85
CA ALA A 28 2.94 -26.50 -3.28
C ALA A 28 3.07 -25.53 -4.46
N GLN A 29 1.97 -24.96 -4.87
CA GLN A 29 1.95 -24.00 -5.97
C GLN A 29 2.80 -22.83 -5.51
N GLU A 30 3.96 -22.64 -6.15
CA GLU A 30 4.91 -21.59 -5.84
C GLU A 30 4.17 -20.25 -5.89
N ALA A 31 4.34 -19.42 -4.86
CA ALA A 31 3.67 -18.13 -4.82
C ALA A 31 4.06 -17.31 -6.06
N ALA A 32 3.08 -16.68 -6.71
CA ALA A 32 3.34 -15.89 -7.90
C ALA A 32 4.36 -14.78 -7.60
N SER A 33 5.35 -14.62 -8.46
CA SER A 33 6.32 -13.54 -8.31
C SER A 33 5.63 -12.17 -8.47
N LEU A 34 6.21 -11.12 -7.88
CA LEU A 34 5.71 -9.75 -8.10
C LEU A 34 5.64 -9.40 -9.60
N GLY A 35 6.53 -9.95 -10.42
CA GLY A 35 6.50 -9.80 -11.88
C GLY A 35 5.24 -10.39 -12.51
N ASP A 36 4.86 -11.60 -12.12
CA ASP A 36 3.66 -12.29 -12.62
C ASP A 36 2.38 -11.59 -12.14
N ILE A 37 2.36 -11.15 -10.88
CA ILE A 37 1.26 -10.36 -10.31
C ILE A 37 1.03 -9.08 -11.09
N LEU A 38 2.09 -8.36 -11.43
CA LEU A 38 2.02 -7.13 -12.22
C LEU A 38 1.60 -7.39 -13.67
N ALA A 39 2.06 -8.47 -14.28
CA ALA A 39 1.67 -8.87 -15.63
C ALA A 39 0.18 -9.22 -15.73
N ALA A 40 -0.37 -9.81 -14.67
CA ALA A 40 -1.78 -10.22 -14.58
C ALA A 40 -2.75 -9.06 -14.31
N GLN A 41 -2.27 -7.85 -13.95
CA GLN A 41 -3.14 -6.71 -13.68
C GLN A 41 -3.90 -6.25 -14.94
N PRO A 42 -5.10 -5.66 -14.78
CA PRO A 42 -5.84 -5.06 -15.90
C PRO A 42 -5.03 -3.97 -16.63
N ASP A 43 -5.35 -3.75 -17.91
CA ASP A 43 -4.59 -2.80 -18.74
C ASP A 43 -4.66 -1.36 -18.23
N GLU A 44 -5.77 -0.93 -17.64
CA GLU A 44 -5.91 0.39 -16.99
C GLU A 44 -4.98 0.57 -15.79
N VAL A 45 -4.65 -0.51 -15.08
CA VAL A 45 -3.66 -0.51 -14.00
C VAL A 45 -2.26 -0.44 -14.58
N LYS A 46 -1.97 -1.28 -15.60
CA LYS A 46 -0.67 -1.36 -16.29
C LYS A 46 -0.31 -0.06 -17.01
N ALA A 47 -1.29 0.66 -17.54
CA ALA A 47 -1.09 1.95 -18.20
C ALA A 47 -0.42 3.02 -17.29
N ARG A 48 -0.43 2.80 -15.97
CA ARG A 48 0.20 3.68 -14.99
C ARG A 48 1.62 3.25 -14.59
N TYR A 49 2.09 2.06 -14.99
CA TYR A 49 3.40 1.54 -14.61
C TYR A 49 4.57 2.43 -15.05
N PRO A 50 4.58 3.04 -16.25
CA PRO A 50 5.66 3.93 -16.66
C PRO A 50 5.86 5.16 -15.76
N TYR A 51 4.84 5.51 -14.97
CA TYR A 51 4.86 6.65 -14.06
C TYR A 51 4.99 6.26 -12.60
N ARG A 52 4.62 5.02 -12.22
CA ARG A 52 4.52 4.57 -10.82
C ARG A 52 5.51 3.51 -10.43
N ASN A 53 6.16 2.90 -11.43
CA ASN A 53 7.24 1.93 -11.24
C ASN A 53 6.99 0.94 -10.08
N PRO A 54 5.81 0.26 -10.01
CA PRO A 54 5.39 -0.47 -8.81
C PRO A 54 6.38 -1.56 -8.42
N LYS A 55 6.98 -2.27 -9.39
CA LYS A 55 7.97 -3.32 -9.11
C LYS A 55 9.20 -2.76 -8.39
N GLN A 56 9.78 -1.70 -8.93
CA GLN A 56 10.97 -1.07 -8.36
C GLN A 56 10.66 -0.38 -7.03
N THR A 57 9.50 0.27 -6.93
CA THR A 57 9.07 0.97 -5.72
C THR A 57 8.87 -0.01 -4.55
N LEU A 58 8.15 -1.11 -4.76
CA LEU A 58 7.93 -2.10 -3.71
C LEU A 58 9.21 -2.84 -3.33
N ALA A 59 10.09 -3.14 -4.32
CA ALA A 59 11.40 -3.72 -4.05
C ALA A 59 12.31 -2.76 -3.26
N PHE A 60 12.32 -1.45 -3.58
CA PHE A 60 13.08 -0.44 -2.84
C PHE A 60 12.65 -0.36 -1.37
N PHE A 61 11.35 -0.47 -1.10
CA PHE A 61 10.82 -0.51 0.26
C PHE A 61 11.01 -1.87 0.94
N GLY A 62 11.41 -2.91 0.20
CA GLY A 62 11.62 -4.25 0.75
C GLY A 62 10.31 -4.94 1.13
N ILE A 63 9.25 -4.74 0.33
CA ILE A 63 7.96 -5.41 0.55
C ILE A 63 8.06 -6.86 0.07
N GLU A 64 7.76 -7.79 0.98
CA GLU A 64 7.89 -9.22 0.77
C GLU A 64 6.60 -9.98 1.15
N PRO A 65 6.38 -11.19 0.63
CA PRO A 65 5.28 -12.05 1.05
C PRO A 65 5.27 -12.31 2.57
N GLY A 66 4.10 -12.44 3.14
CA GLY A 66 3.89 -12.67 4.58
C GLY A 66 3.92 -11.42 5.45
N MET A 67 4.31 -10.27 4.91
CA MET A 67 4.35 -9.02 5.66
C MET A 67 2.95 -8.50 6.01
N THR A 68 2.86 -7.79 7.14
CA THR A 68 1.76 -6.88 7.45
C THR A 68 2.13 -5.48 6.96
N VAL A 69 1.38 -4.97 5.97
CA VAL A 69 1.61 -3.65 5.36
C VAL A 69 0.42 -2.74 5.62
N VAL A 70 0.69 -1.53 6.11
CA VAL A 70 -0.31 -0.46 6.20
C VAL A 70 -0.20 0.42 4.97
N GLU A 71 -1.29 0.59 4.21
CA GLU A 71 -1.36 1.52 3.08
C GLU A 71 -2.11 2.78 3.50
N ALA A 72 -1.40 3.90 3.58
CA ALA A 72 -1.99 5.19 3.90
C ALA A 72 -2.79 5.72 2.70
N LEU A 73 -4.06 6.06 2.95
CA LEU A 73 -5.00 6.64 1.99
C LEU A 73 -5.11 5.82 0.67
N PRO A 74 -5.51 4.56 0.74
CA PRO A 74 -5.51 3.63 -0.40
C PRO A 74 -6.39 4.09 -1.57
N GLY A 75 -7.34 5.01 -1.33
CA GLY A 75 -8.25 5.54 -2.33
C GLY A 75 -9.01 4.45 -3.07
N GLY A 76 -8.92 4.41 -4.41
CA GLY A 76 -9.54 3.37 -5.24
C GLY A 76 -8.74 2.06 -5.33
N GLY A 77 -7.75 1.87 -4.45
CA GLY A 77 -7.03 0.60 -4.29
C GLY A 77 -6.02 0.26 -5.39
N TRP A 78 -5.41 1.27 -6.02
CA TRP A 78 -4.46 0.98 -7.10
C TRP A 78 -3.25 0.16 -6.61
N TYR A 79 -2.64 0.55 -5.49
CA TYR A 79 -1.58 -0.24 -4.85
C TYR A 79 -2.16 -1.43 -4.07
N SER A 80 -3.31 -1.29 -3.42
CA SER A 80 -3.97 -2.37 -2.68
C SER A 80 -4.13 -3.64 -3.53
N LYS A 81 -4.59 -3.48 -4.80
CA LYS A 81 -4.78 -4.59 -5.76
C LYS A 81 -3.47 -5.28 -6.17
N ILE A 82 -2.34 -4.61 -6.03
CA ILE A 82 -1.01 -5.17 -6.25
C ILE A 82 -0.49 -5.81 -4.95
N LEU A 83 -0.67 -5.12 -3.82
CA LEU A 83 -0.19 -5.57 -2.51
C LEU A 83 -0.89 -6.85 -2.05
N LEU A 84 -2.20 -6.96 -2.24
CA LEU A 84 -2.97 -8.13 -1.80
C LEU A 84 -2.38 -9.46 -2.27
N PRO A 85 -2.18 -9.70 -3.58
CA PRO A 85 -1.53 -10.92 -4.05
C PRO A 85 -0.02 -10.95 -3.75
N ALA A 86 0.67 -9.79 -3.67
CA ALA A 86 2.10 -9.74 -3.40
C ALA A 86 2.45 -10.15 -1.98
N LEU A 87 1.61 -9.80 -1.01
CA LEU A 87 1.76 -10.19 0.39
C LEU A 87 1.37 -11.65 0.64
N GLY A 88 0.54 -12.23 -0.23
CA GLY A 88 0.14 -13.64 -0.13
C GLY A 88 -0.76 -13.95 1.08
N PRO A 89 -1.20 -15.21 1.21
CA PRO A 89 -2.23 -15.60 2.19
C PRO A 89 -1.80 -15.46 3.66
N GLU A 90 -0.50 -15.47 3.94
CA GLU A 90 0.06 -15.26 5.28
C GLU A 90 0.27 -13.78 5.61
N GLY A 91 0.13 -12.89 4.62
CA GLY A 91 0.27 -11.46 4.80
C GLY A 91 -1.02 -10.77 5.21
N LYS A 92 -0.89 -9.48 5.57
CA LYS A 92 -2.03 -8.62 5.91
C LYS A 92 -1.85 -7.24 5.28
N LEU A 93 -2.91 -6.73 4.66
CA LEU A 93 -3.01 -5.37 4.17
C LEU A 93 -3.99 -4.59 5.06
N VAL A 94 -3.54 -3.48 5.64
CA VAL A 94 -4.37 -2.59 6.43
C VAL A 94 -4.50 -1.25 5.71
N GLY A 95 -5.72 -0.88 5.30
CA GLY A 95 -5.99 0.45 4.79
C GLY A 95 -6.07 1.46 5.94
N ALA A 96 -5.30 2.54 5.90
CA ALA A 96 -5.41 3.64 6.86
C ALA A 96 -5.94 4.90 6.18
N ASN A 97 -7.05 5.46 6.68
CA ASN A 97 -7.63 6.67 6.09
C ASN A 97 -7.52 7.86 7.03
N TYR A 98 -7.92 9.01 6.52
CA TYR A 98 -8.02 10.26 7.29
C TYR A 98 -8.85 10.08 8.55
N PRO A 99 -8.53 10.81 9.62
CA PRO A 99 -9.45 10.97 10.74
C PRO A 99 -10.71 11.73 10.31
N ALA A 100 -11.84 11.42 10.93
CA ALA A 100 -13.15 11.95 10.50
C ALA A 100 -13.22 13.48 10.47
N ASN A 101 -12.51 14.14 11.37
CA ASN A 101 -12.53 15.59 11.55
C ASN A 101 -11.75 16.39 10.47
N ILE A 102 -11.02 15.74 9.59
CA ILE A 102 -10.34 16.43 8.46
C ILE A 102 -11.31 16.75 7.31
N TRP A 103 -12.36 15.94 7.14
CA TRP A 103 -13.23 16.00 5.96
C TRP A 103 -13.92 17.35 5.76
N PRO A 104 -14.46 18.02 6.82
CA PRO A 104 -15.04 19.35 6.68
C PRO A 104 -14.06 20.42 6.18
N LEU A 105 -12.76 20.26 6.46
CA LEU A 105 -11.72 21.23 6.13
C LEU A 105 -11.46 21.32 4.61
N PHE A 106 -11.82 20.28 3.84
CA PHE A 106 -11.69 20.33 2.38
C PHE A 106 -12.62 21.37 1.75
N GLY A 107 -13.76 21.70 2.37
CA GLY A 107 -14.68 22.77 1.95
C GLY A 107 -15.53 22.45 0.70
N PHE A 108 -15.19 21.42 -0.07
CA PHE A 108 -15.93 21.00 -1.26
C PHE A 108 -16.65 19.66 -1.10
N ILE A 109 -16.49 19.00 0.06
CA ILE A 109 -17.14 17.72 0.36
C ILE A 109 -18.47 18.03 1.04
N SER A 110 -19.58 17.50 0.51
CA SER A 110 -20.90 17.73 1.10
C SER A 110 -21.08 17.01 2.43
N ALA A 111 -22.02 17.52 3.26
CA ALA A 111 -22.31 16.91 4.56
C ALA A 111 -22.79 15.45 4.42
N GLU A 112 -23.55 15.14 3.37
CA GLU A 112 -24.01 13.78 3.07
C GLU A 112 -22.81 12.87 2.79
N ARG A 113 -21.84 13.34 1.99
CA ARG A 113 -20.63 12.56 1.69
C ARG A 113 -19.77 12.38 2.94
N ILE A 114 -19.68 13.37 3.82
CA ILE A 114 -18.97 13.22 5.11
C ILE A 114 -19.66 12.17 5.99
N ALA A 115 -21.00 12.15 6.04
CA ALA A 115 -21.75 11.13 6.77
C ALA A 115 -21.49 9.70 6.22
N GLU A 116 -21.42 9.52 4.90
CA GLU A 116 -21.04 8.25 4.28
C GLU A 116 -19.63 7.81 4.66
N LEU A 117 -18.69 8.75 4.84
CA LEU A 117 -17.32 8.42 5.24
C LEU A 117 -17.17 7.95 6.69
N ALA A 118 -18.23 8.06 7.52
CA ALA A 118 -18.22 7.56 8.88
C ALA A 118 -18.09 6.02 8.96
N THR A 119 -18.52 5.30 7.92
CA THR A 119 -18.41 3.83 7.81
C THR A 119 -17.25 3.37 6.97
N TRP A 120 -16.33 4.28 6.62
CA TRP A 120 -15.27 4.01 5.64
C TRP A 120 -14.46 2.74 5.96
N THR A 121 -14.13 2.46 7.21
CA THR A 121 -13.35 1.27 7.58
C THR A 121 -14.07 -0.02 7.19
N THR A 122 -15.36 -0.12 7.50
CA THR A 122 -16.20 -1.28 7.12
C THR A 122 -16.37 -1.37 5.61
N ASP A 123 -16.67 -0.25 4.96
CA ASP A 123 -16.95 -0.19 3.53
C ASP A 123 -15.70 -0.50 2.69
N TRP A 124 -14.55 0.09 3.08
CA TRP A 124 -13.30 -0.18 2.39
C TRP A 124 -12.86 -1.64 2.56
N THR A 125 -12.97 -2.20 3.78
CA THR A 125 -12.68 -3.62 4.02
C THR A 125 -13.55 -4.52 3.15
N ALA A 126 -14.85 -4.26 3.06
CA ALA A 126 -15.76 -5.03 2.21
C ALA A 126 -15.39 -4.92 0.71
N ILE A 127 -15.02 -3.73 0.25
CA ILE A 127 -14.54 -3.50 -1.13
C ILE A 127 -13.23 -4.25 -1.38
N ALA A 128 -12.28 -4.17 -0.45
CA ALA A 128 -10.97 -4.80 -0.57
C ALA A 128 -11.07 -6.33 -0.51
N GLU A 129 -11.98 -6.90 0.29
CA GLU A 129 -12.32 -8.33 0.25
C GLU A 129 -12.78 -8.78 -1.15
N GLY A 130 -13.50 -7.92 -1.89
CA GLY A 130 -13.91 -8.20 -3.27
C GLY A 130 -12.76 -8.25 -4.29
N TRP A 131 -11.57 -7.78 -3.93
CA TRP A 131 -10.36 -7.86 -4.77
C TRP A 131 -9.50 -9.09 -4.47
N ARG A 132 -9.80 -9.80 -3.39
CA ARG A 132 -9.01 -10.95 -2.92
C ARG A 132 -9.43 -12.26 -3.59
N ASP A 133 -8.48 -13.15 -3.65
CA ASP A 133 -8.68 -14.58 -3.86
C ASP A 133 -8.04 -15.37 -2.69
N ARG A 134 -8.04 -16.69 -2.79
CA ARG A 134 -7.46 -17.58 -1.76
C ARG A 134 -5.94 -17.42 -1.55
N HIS A 135 -5.26 -16.74 -2.47
CA HIS A 135 -3.80 -16.52 -2.43
C HIS A 135 -3.44 -15.10 -2.00
N SER A 136 -4.44 -14.29 -1.69
CA SER A 136 -4.26 -12.88 -1.32
C SER A 136 -4.23 -12.67 0.19
N ALA A 137 -3.54 -11.63 0.61
CA ALA A 137 -3.42 -11.21 2.01
C ALA A 137 -4.79 -10.92 2.65
N GLN A 138 -4.87 -11.07 3.97
CA GLN A 138 -6.01 -10.61 4.76
C GLN A 138 -6.13 -9.09 4.70
N VAL A 139 -7.35 -8.56 4.87
CA VAL A 139 -7.59 -7.11 4.88
C VAL A 139 -8.15 -6.63 6.19
N ASP A 140 -7.83 -5.39 6.51
CA ASP A 140 -8.37 -4.65 7.66
C ASP A 140 -8.32 -3.15 7.33
N ALA A 141 -8.98 -2.31 8.14
CA ALA A 141 -8.95 -0.87 7.94
C ALA A 141 -9.01 -0.10 9.26
N VAL A 142 -8.31 1.04 9.29
CA VAL A 142 -8.25 1.93 10.45
C VAL A 142 -8.33 3.40 10.01
N LEU A 143 -8.53 4.30 10.96
CA LEU A 143 -8.39 5.74 10.74
C LEU A 143 -7.16 6.25 11.50
N PHE A 144 -6.37 7.13 10.89
CA PHE A 144 -5.36 7.87 11.61
C PHE A 144 -5.98 8.63 12.79
N GLY A 145 -5.27 8.75 13.90
CA GLY A 145 -5.77 9.29 15.16
C GLY A 145 -6.64 8.33 15.98
N SER A 146 -6.92 7.12 15.46
CA SER A 146 -7.75 6.11 16.13
C SER A 146 -7.18 4.70 15.96
N ILE A 147 -5.86 4.57 15.90
CA ILE A 147 -5.20 3.26 15.78
C ILE A 147 -5.38 2.45 17.05
N PRO A 148 -6.00 1.26 16.98
CA PRO A 148 -6.16 0.37 18.12
C PRO A 148 -4.82 0.03 18.80
N GLU A 149 -4.84 -0.16 20.12
CA GLU A 149 -3.61 -0.44 20.87
C GLU A 149 -2.99 -1.78 20.52
N GLU A 150 -3.83 -2.76 20.21
CA GLU A 150 -3.40 -4.09 19.77
C GLU A 150 -2.65 -4.09 18.41
N MET A 151 -2.71 -3.00 17.67
CA MET A 151 -1.92 -2.84 16.44
C MET A 151 -0.53 -2.27 16.68
N ALA A 152 -0.20 -1.84 17.91
CA ALA A 152 1.13 -1.34 18.21
C ALA A 152 2.21 -2.40 17.93
N GLY A 153 3.21 -2.05 17.14
CA GLY A 153 4.31 -2.94 16.78
C GLY A 153 3.90 -4.17 15.96
N SER A 154 2.79 -4.13 15.21
CA SER A 154 2.29 -5.26 14.43
C SER A 154 2.68 -5.22 12.95
N ALA A 155 2.94 -4.03 12.39
CA ALA A 155 3.20 -3.85 10.97
C ALA A 155 4.71 -3.93 10.64
N ASP A 156 5.02 -4.59 9.52
CA ASP A 156 6.37 -4.65 8.96
C ASP A 156 6.70 -3.39 8.15
N ALA A 157 5.70 -2.85 7.45
CA ALA A 157 5.85 -1.61 6.69
C ALA A 157 4.58 -0.76 6.72
N ILE A 158 4.77 0.56 6.56
CA ILE A 158 3.71 1.50 6.20
C ILE A 158 4.11 2.27 4.96
N LEU A 159 3.17 2.45 4.02
CA LEU A 159 3.40 3.09 2.74
C LEU A 159 2.53 4.34 2.61
N PHE A 160 3.16 5.52 2.52
CA PHE A 160 2.52 6.79 2.21
C PHE A 160 2.69 7.09 0.72
N ILE A 161 1.79 6.56 -0.11
CA ILE A 161 1.87 6.76 -1.56
C ILE A 161 0.98 7.93 -1.98
N ARG A 162 1.56 9.13 -2.13
CA ARG A 162 0.87 10.39 -2.45
C ARG A 162 -0.18 10.76 -1.39
N ALA A 163 0.11 10.45 -0.14
CA ALA A 163 -0.82 10.56 0.97
C ALA A 163 -0.55 11.78 1.87
N MET A 164 0.70 12.26 1.95
CA MET A 164 1.10 13.22 2.98
C MET A 164 0.62 14.65 2.73
N HIS A 165 0.46 15.07 1.47
CA HIS A 165 0.21 16.48 1.14
C HIS A 165 -1.09 17.04 1.73
N ASN A 166 -2.18 16.26 1.79
CA ASN A 166 -3.41 16.75 2.41
C ASN A 166 -3.32 16.76 3.93
N LEU A 167 -2.60 15.83 4.54
CA LEU A 167 -2.32 15.85 5.97
C LEU A 167 -1.51 17.09 6.34
N ALA A 168 -0.46 17.40 5.57
CA ALA A 168 0.36 18.60 5.73
C ALA A 168 -0.44 19.90 5.51
N ARG A 169 -1.31 19.93 4.48
CA ARG A 169 -2.17 21.09 4.17
C ARG A 169 -2.99 21.55 5.37
N PHE A 170 -3.44 20.62 6.17
CA PHE A 170 -4.31 20.89 7.31
C PHE A 170 -3.62 20.76 8.66
N GLU A 171 -2.28 20.68 8.68
CA GLU A 171 -1.49 20.49 9.91
C GLU A 171 -1.84 21.52 10.99
N ASP A 172 -1.85 22.80 10.64
CA ASP A 172 -2.14 23.90 11.58
C ASP A 172 -3.57 23.87 12.13
N GLN A 173 -4.46 23.07 11.52
CA GLN A 173 -5.87 22.98 11.90
C GLN A 173 -6.20 21.76 12.77
N GLY A 174 -5.25 20.83 12.93
CA GLY A 174 -5.52 19.63 13.70
C GLY A 174 -4.35 18.67 13.91
N GLY A 175 -3.13 19.04 13.53
CA GLY A 175 -1.95 18.19 13.72
C GLY A 175 -2.01 16.87 12.92
N PHE A 176 -2.65 16.90 11.75
CA PHE A 176 -3.01 15.68 11.01
C PHE A 176 -1.79 14.94 10.47
N LEU A 177 -0.76 15.64 9.99
CA LEU A 177 0.47 15.01 9.52
C LEU A 177 1.26 14.46 10.71
N THR A 178 1.44 15.25 11.75
CA THR A 178 2.11 14.84 12.99
C THR A 178 1.44 13.59 13.58
N GLN A 179 0.10 13.57 13.66
CA GLN A 179 -0.63 12.41 14.16
C GLN A 179 -0.45 11.19 13.27
N ALA A 180 -0.55 11.32 11.94
CA ALA A 180 -0.40 10.20 11.02
C ALA A 180 1.02 9.60 11.06
N ILE A 181 2.05 10.44 11.23
CA ILE A 181 3.44 9.97 11.38
C ILE A 181 3.64 9.28 12.75
N ALA A 182 3.04 9.81 13.83
CA ALA A 182 3.07 9.17 15.15
C ALA A 182 2.36 7.81 15.12
N ASP A 183 1.22 7.71 14.45
CA ASP A 183 0.50 6.45 14.24
C ASP A 183 1.32 5.45 13.42
N ALA A 184 2.01 5.93 12.38
CA ALA A 184 2.94 5.12 11.60
C ALA A 184 4.06 4.56 12.49
N HIS A 185 4.64 5.40 13.35
CA HIS A 185 5.64 4.95 14.31
C HIS A 185 5.09 3.95 15.31
N LYS A 186 3.86 4.17 15.80
CA LYS A 186 3.17 3.28 16.75
C LYS A 186 2.96 1.88 16.16
N VAL A 187 2.40 1.78 14.94
CA VAL A 187 2.03 0.49 14.34
C VAL A 187 3.23 -0.34 13.88
N LEU A 188 4.33 0.29 13.50
CA LEU A 188 5.51 -0.41 13.03
C LEU A 188 6.20 -1.20 14.12
N LYS A 189 6.65 -2.41 13.76
CA LYS A 189 7.62 -3.19 14.55
C LYS A 189 8.93 -2.39 14.69
N PRO A 190 9.74 -2.62 15.74
CA PRO A 190 11.14 -2.18 15.74
C PRO A 190 11.85 -2.65 14.46
N GLY A 191 12.57 -1.77 13.79
CA GLY A 191 13.17 -2.05 12.48
C GLY A 191 12.22 -1.99 11.27
N GLY A 192 10.92 -1.77 11.49
CA GLY A 192 9.92 -1.65 10.42
C GLY A 192 10.14 -0.44 9.51
N ILE A 193 9.63 -0.52 8.29
CA ILE A 193 9.86 0.44 7.21
C ILE A 193 8.70 1.42 7.07
N ALA A 194 9.00 2.72 6.94
CA ALA A 194 8.07 3.70 6.40
C ALA A 194 8.54 4.12 5.01
N GLY A 195 7.77 3.74 3.98
CA GLY A 195 8.02 4.07 2.58
C GLY A 195 7.16 5.24 2.13
N ILE A 196 7.78 6.25 1.56
CA ILE A 196 7.10 7.47 1.13
C ILE A 196 7.32 7.69 -0.37
N VAL A 197 6.22 7.81 -1.12
CA VAL A 197 6.23 8.37 -2.48
C VAL A 197 5.32 9.59 -2.45
N GLN A 198 5.89 10.79 -2.58
CA GLN A 198 5.14 12.04 -2.47
C GLN A 198 5.52 13.00 -3.61
N HIS A 199 4.55 13.79 -4.08
CA HIS A 199 4.79 14.84 -5.07
C HIS A 199 5.82 15.82 -4.53
N ALA A 200 6.94 15.95 -5.25
CA ALA A 200 8.07 16.76 -4.86
C ALA A 200 7.95 18.19 -5.40
N ALA A 201 7.96 19.17 -4.51
CA ALA A 201 8.12 20.56 -4.88
C ALA A 201 9.56 20.80 -5.36
N ARG A 202 9.73 21.69 -6.34
CA ARG A 202 11.05 22.18 -6.76
C ARG A 202 11.67 23.02 -5.65
N ASP A 203 13.00 23.02 -5.55
CA ASP A 203 13.71 23.65 -4.43
C ASP A 203 13.46 25.17 -4.34
N GLU A 204 13.29 25.83 -5.49
CA GLU A 204 13.02 27.27 -5.57
C GLU A 204 11.62 27.69 -5.10
N MET A 205 10.66 26.76 -4.97
CA MET A 205 9.36 27.08 -4.42
C MET A 205 9.47 27.44 -2.94
N SER A 206 8.67 28.43 -2.51
CA SER A 206 8.64 28.81 -1.10
C SER A 206 8.02 27.69 -0.23
N ASP A 207 8.32 27.66 1.05
CA ASP A 207 7.70 26.69 1.98
C ASP A 207 6.19 26.92 2.09
N ALA A 208 5.74 28.19 2.01
CA ALA A 208 4.33 28.53 1.98
C ALA A 208 3.62 27.99 0.74
N TRP A 209 4.30 27.92 -0.41
CA TRP A 209 3.77 27.28 -1.62
C TRP A 209 3.72 25.76 -1.50
N ALA A 210 4.78 25.17 -0.92
CA ALA A 210 4.97 23.72 -0.81
C ALA A 210 4.34 23.12 0.47
N ASN A 211 3.27 23.72 0.99
CA ASN A 211 2.59 23.29 2.22
C ASN A 211 1.57 22.16 2.03
N GLY A 212 1.50 21.55 0.86
CA GLY A 212 0.56 20.49 0.52
C GLY A 212 -0.74 20.96 -0.14
N SER A 213 -1.13 22.23 -0.04
CA SER A 213 -2.39 22.75 -0.63
C SER A 213 -2.43 22.61 -2.15
N ARG A 214 -1.28 22.65 -2.80
CA ARG A 214 -1.09 22.44 -4.24
C ARG A 214 -0.75 20.97 -4.58
N GLY A 215 -0.70 20.09 -3.56
CA GLY A 215 -0.36 18.68 -3.67
C GLY A 215 1.13 18.37 -3.52
N TYR A 216 2.00 19.35 -3.51
CA TYR A 216 3.45 19.22 -3.44
C TYR A 216 4.00 19.51 -2.05
N LEU A 217 5.07 18.78 -1.69
CA LEU A 217 5.86 19.00 -0.48
C LEU A 217 7.34 18.99 -0.85
N LYS A 218 8.17 19.73 -0.08
CA LYS A 218 9.62 19.64 -0.22
C LYS A 218 10.16 18.34 0.40
N PRO A 219 11.14 17.66 -0.22
CA PRO A 219 11.79 16.50 0.38
C PRO A 219 12.34 16.78 1.78
N ALA A 220 13.01 17.89 1.98
CA ALA A 220 13.55 18.29 3.27
C ALA A 220 12.48 18.41 4.37
N PHE A 221 11.29 18.96 4.05
CA PHE A 221 10.18 19.03 4.98
C PHE A 221 9.70 17.64 5.40
N VAL A 222 9.57 16.72 4.44
CA VAL A 222 9.14 15.34 4.74
C VAL A 222 10.17 14.61 5.59
N ILE A 223 11.46 14.73 5.25
CA ILE A 223 12.55 14.13 6.02
C ILE A 223 12.54 14.66 7.46
N GLN A 224 12.51 15.98 7.63
CA GLN A 224 12.47 16.59 8.96
C GLN A 224 11.25 16.14 9.79
N SER A 225 10.08 16.06 9.16
CA SER A 225 8.84 15.62 9.85
C SER A 225 8.94 14.16 10.34
N MET A 226 9.52 13.29 9.53
CA MET A 226 9.72 11.88 9.88
C MET A 226 10.78 11.71 10.98
N GLU A 227 11.91 12.43 10.87
CA GLU A 227 12.97 12.39 11.89
C GLU A 227 12.51 12.97 13.23
N ALA A 228 11.71 14.04 13.23
CA ALA A 228 11.11 14.60 14.43
C ALA A 228 10.19 13.62 15.17
N ALA A 229 9.60 12.67 14.46
CA ALA A 229 8.80 11.58 15.03
C ALA A 229 9.62 10.34 15.44
N GLY A 230 10.95 10.40 15.33
CA GLY A 230 11.86 9.34 15.76
C GLY A 230 12.21 8.31 14.68
N PHE A 231 11.87 8.54 13.42
CA PHE A 231 12.32 7.70 12.33
C PHE A 231 13.77 8.00 11.94
N ILE A 232 14.48 6.99 11.45
CA ILE A 232 15.80 7.13 10.86
C ILE A 232 15.63 7.24 9.34
N TYR A 233 16.10 8.33 8.74
CA TYR A 233 16.22 8.43 7.28
C TYR A 233 17.25 7.42 6.79
N GLU A 234 16.85 6.51 5.87
CA GLU A 234 17.70 5.42 5.39
C GLU A 234 18.25 5.69 3.98
N SER A 235 17.37 6.06 3.06
CA SER A 235 17.74 6.28 1.66
C SER A 235 16.63 6.93 0.85
N GLU A 236 17.00 7.42 -0.34
CA GLU A 236 16.07 7.91 -1.36
C GLU A 236 16.34 7.28 -2.72
N SER A 237 15.41 7.46 -3.66
CA SER A 237 15.53 6.95 -5.01
C SER A 237 14.76 7.83 -6.01
N ASP A 238 15.32 7.95 -7.21
CA ASP A 238 14.70 8.64 -8.35
C ASP A 238 13.69 7.77 -9.13
N ILE A 239 13.35 6.58 -8.61
CA ILE A 239 12.44 5.63 -9.29
C ILE A 239 11.15 6.31 -9.78
N ASN A 240 10.59 7.25 -9.01
CA ASN A 240 9.36 7.96 -9.33
C ASN A 240 9.58 9.43 -9.72
N ALA A 241 10.81 9.82 -10.01
CA ALA A 241 11.12 11.16 -10.49
C ALA A 241 10.57 11.38 -11.91
N ASN A 242 10.07 12.58 -12.16
CA ASN A 242 9.66 13.03 -13.49
C ASN A 242 10.15 14.46 -13.74
N PRO A 243 11.30 14.64 -14.39
CA PRO A 243 11.87 15.96 -14.66
C PRO A 243 11.04 16.82 -15.63
N LYS A 244 10.00 16.26 -16.28
CA LYS A 244 9.08 17.02 -17.11
C LYS A 244 8.05 17.81 -16.31
N ASP A 245 7.86 17.49 -15.03
CA ASP A 245 6.95 18.23 -14.14
C ASP A 245 7.62 19.51 -13.62
N GLN A 246 7.77 20.48 -14.52
CA GLN A 246 8.33 21.81 -14.25
C GLN A 246 7.22 22.77 -13.80
N HIS A 247 6.59 22.44 -12.65
CA HIS A 247 5.50 23.26 -12.11
C HIS A 247 5.94 24.68 -11.74
N GLY A 248 5.09 25.65 -12.03
CA GLY A 248 5.25 27.06 -11.63
C GLY A 248 4.37 27.42 -10.42
N GLU A 249 4.39 28.70 -10.04
CA GLU A 249 3.70 29.19 -8.84
C GLU A 249 2.17 28.99 -8.88
N GLU A 250 1.56 29.06 -10.07
CA GLU A 250 0.11 28.88 -10.23
C GLU A 250 -0.33 27.42 -10.38
N ASP A 251 0.63 26.51 -10.53
CA ASP A 251 0.34 25.12 -10.79
C ASP A 251 -0.12 24.37 -9.55
N ILE A 252 -1.02 23.39 -9.76
CA ILE A 252 -1.42 22.38 -8.80
C ILE A 252 -1.15 20.99 -9.38
N VAL A 253 -0.88 20.00 -8.52
CA VAL A 253 -0.55 18.64 -8.99
C VAL A 253 -1.69 18.01 -9.80
N TRP A 254 -2.92 18.32 -9.47
CA TRP A 254 -4.13 17.76 -10.12
C TRP A 254 -4.34 18.22 -11.57
N ARG A 255 -3.54 19.20 -12.06
CA ARG A 255 -3.51 19.53 -13.51
C ARG A 255 -3.01 18.37 -14.35
N LEU A 256 -2.18 17.51 -13.74
CA LEU A 256 -1.57 16.35 -14.40
C LEU A 256 -2.48 15.11 -14.39
N PRO A 257 -2.18 14.09 -15.22
CA PRO A 257 -2.88 12.79 -15.13
C PRO A 257 -2.80 12.17 -13.73
N PRO A 258 -3.86 11.47 -13.34
CA PRO A 258 -5.09 11.16 -14.09
C PRO A 258 -6.17 12.24 -13.99
N SER A 259 -5.97 13.25 -13.13
CA SER A 259 -7.03 14.21 -12.81
C SER A 259 -7.33 15.16 -13.97
N LEU A 260 -6.29 15.71 -14.62
CA LEU A 260 -6.40 16.69 -15.71
C LEU A 260 -7.31 17.87 -15.34
N MET A 261 -7.27 18.31 -14.07
CA MET A 261 -8.10 19.40 -13.57
C MET A 261 -7.85 20.67 -14.38
N GLY A 262 -8.95 21.30 -14.85
CA GLY A 262 -8.89 22.50 -15.67
C GLY A 262 -8.61 22.30 -17.17
N SER A 263 -8.23 21.08 -17.58
CA SER A 263 -7.93 20.75 -18.98
C SER A 263 -8.74 19.59 -19.55
N ARG A 264 -9.53 18.89 -18.73
CA ARG A 264 -10.23 17.66 -19.11
C ARG A 264 -11.06 17.82 -20.40
N ASP A 265 -11.76 18.93 -20.53
CA ASP A 265 -12.64 19.25 -21.66
C ASP A 265 -11.95 20.13 -22.72
N LYS A 266 -10.61 20.29 -22.65
CA LYS A 266 -9.78 21.07 -23.56
C LYS A 266 -8.72 20.16 -24.19
N PRO A 267 -8.97 19.57 -25.37
CA PRO A 267 -8.14 18.49 -25.93
C PRO A 267 -6.64 18.83 -26.03
N GLU A 268 -6.29 20.03 -26.49
CA GLU A 268 -4.88 20.46 -26.64
C GLU A 268 -4.21 20.63 -25.26
N ALA A 269 -4.89 21.29 -24.32
CA ALA A 269 -4.36 21.46 -22.96
C ALA A 269 -4.23 20.08 -22.24
N ALA A 270 -5.21 19.20 -22.39
CA ALA A 270 -5.15 17.85 -21.87
C ALA A 270 -4.02 17.03 -22.49
N ALA A 271 -3.78 17.18 -23.81
CA ALA A 271 -2.66 16.53 -24.50
C ALA A 271 -1.31 17.04 -23.96
N ALA A 272 -1.17 18.34 -23.73
CA ALA A 272 0.04 18.92 -23.12
C ALA A 272 0.29 18.35 -21.70
N MET A 273 -0.74 18.25 -20.86
CA MET A 273 -0.62 17.65 -19.52
C MET A 273 -0.26 16.14 -19.59
N ARG A 274 -0.85 15.41 -20.55
CA ARG A 274 -0.48 13.99 -20.75
C ARG A 274 0.95 13.81 -21.25
N ALA A 275 1.49 14.76 -22.03
CA ALA A 275 2.88 14.72 -22.49
C ALA A 275 3.89 14.90 -21.34
N ILE A 276 3.51 15.62 -20.29
CA ILE A 276 4.27 15.67 -19.02
C ILE A 276 4.20 14.31 -18.33
N GLY A 277 3.02 13.73 -18.24
CA GLY A 277 2.76 12.50 -17.48
C GLY A 277 2.32 12.77 -16.04
N GLU A 278 2.52 11.81 -15.13
CA GLU A 278 2.28 12.05 -13.70
C GLU A 278 3.38 12.95 -13.11
N SER A 279 3.09 13.55 -11.96
CA SER A 279 3.99 14.48 -11.28
C SER A 279 5.39 13.93 -10.98
N ASN A 280 6.33 14.84 -10.81
CA ASN A 280 7.60 14.53 -10.14
C ASN A 280 7.37 14.07 -8.70
N ARG A 281 8.04 12.99 -8.26
CA ARG A 281 7.86 12.43 -6.91
C ARG A 281 9.17 12.02 -6.30
N MET A 282 9.38 12.45 -5.06
CA MET A 282 10.38 11.88 -4.17
C MET A 282 9.97 10.45 -3.81
N THR A 283 10.95 9.59 -3.60
CA THR A 283 10.79 8.23 -3.05
C THR A 283 11.77 8.08 -1.91
N LEU A 284 11.28 8.11 -0.67
CA LEU A 284 12.08 8.16 0.55
C LEU A 284 11.79 6.93 1.40
N LYS A 285 12.83 6.36 1.99
CA LYS A 285 12.75 5.21 2.88
C LYS A 285 13.26 5.57 4.26
N PHE A 286 12.44 5.26 5.25
CA PHE A 286 12.73 5.47 6.66
C PHE A 286 12.60 4.16 7.42
N ARG A 287 13.28 4.08 8.56
CA ARG A 287 13.22 2.94 9.47
C ARG A 287 12.84 3.39 10.87
N LYS A 288 11.90 2.67 11.49
CA LYS A 288 11.72 2.77 12.94
C LYS A 288 12.96 2.19 13.61
N PRO A 289 13.58 2.85 14.60
CA PRO A 289 14.74 2.28 15.32
C PRO A 289 14.47 0.86 15.80
N ALA A 290 15.47 0.00 15.74
CA ALA A 290 15.47 -1.25 16.48
C ALA A 290 15.51 -0.92 17.98
N ALA A 291 14.75 -1.67 18.80
CA ALA A 291 14.71 -1.43 20.24
C ALA A 291 16.07 -1.74 20.90
#